data_ec0cbd1c373d008e75414e844cf0dd71
#
_entry.id   ec0cbd1c373d008e75414e844cf0dd71
#
_cell.length_a   1.000
_cell.length_b   1.000
_cell.length_c   1.000
_cell.angle_alpha   90.00
_cell.angle_beta   90.00
_cell.angle_gamma   90.00
#
_symmetry.space_group_name_H-M   'P 1'
#
loop_
_entity.id
_entity.type
_entity.pdbx_description
1 polymer ?
#
loop_
_entity_poly.entity_id
_entity_poly.type
_entity_poly.pdbx_seq_one_letter_code
_entity_poly.pdbx_strand_id
1 'polypeptide(L)'
;MKKTDYILIGVVALIIILSIFVVKGTNKEEKTNASKVSLAGDAGLVKVGYSDYDTSIKNGEGQLIIIERTGCTYCEKYMPIAEEVAKEKNIPIRYMDIAEISEDELTSLTTSNSYFKKNTEWGTPTTLLMNGSNVIDSISGYVEKDKLNEFIDKNVNLG
;
A
#
# COMPACT_ATOMS: atom_id res chain seq x y z
N MET A 1 -31.25 -3.29 -55.81
CA MET A 1 -30.15 -2.81 -54.95
C MET A 1 -29.02 -2.33 -55.84
N LYS A 2 -28.60 -1.08 -55.67
CA LYS A 2 -27.55 -0.47 -56.50
C LYS A 2 -26.16 -0.93 -56.01
N LYS A 3 -25.16 -1.02 -56.89
CA LYS A 3 -23.78 -1.43 -56.56
C LYS A 3 -23.18 -0.66 -55.35
N THR A 4 -23.65 0.56 -55.13
CA THR A 4 -23.30 1.40 -53.98
C THR A 4 -23.73 0.82 -52.62
N ASP A 5 -24.84 0.06 -52.59
CA ASP A 5 -25.37 -0.49 -51.35
C ASP A 5 -24.49 -1.64 -50.84
N TYR A 6 -23.91 -2.44 -51.73
CA TYR A 6 -22.97 -3.54 -51.34
C TYR A 6 -21.63 -3.00 -50.85
N ILE A 7 -21.17 -1.86 -51.40
CA ILE A 7 -19.92 -1.21 -50.94
C ILE A 7 -20.11 -0.65 -49.54
N LEU A 8 -21.26 -0.02 -49.25
CA LEU A 8 -21.58 0.52 -47.93
C LEU A 8 -21.68 -0.58 -46.87
N ILE A 9 -22.34 -1.70 -47.19
CA ILE A 9 -22.46 -2.85 -46.29
C ILE A 9 -21.09 -3.48 -46.04
N GLY A 10 -20.24 -3.59 -47.06
CA GLY A 10 -18.87 -4.10 -46.90
C GLY A 10 -17.99 -3.25 -45.98
N VAL A 11 -18.07 -1.91 -46.10
CA VAL A 11 -17.30 -0.98 -45.28
C VAL A 11 -17.76 -1.01 -43.83
N VAL A 12 -19.07 -1.07 -43.59
CA VAL A 12 -19.62 -1.17 -42.22
C VAL A 12 -19.24 -2.51 -41.59
N ALA A 13 -19.27 -3.61 -42.32
CA ALA A 13 -18.85 -4.92 -41.81
C ALA A 13 -17.34 -4.93 -41.46
N LEU A 14 -16.49 -4.28 -42.27
CA LEU A 14 -15.05 -4.16 -42.02
C LEU A 14 -14.75 -3.32 -40.76
N ILE A 15 -15.49 -2.24 -40.54
CA ILE A 15 -15.36 -1.40 -39.35
C ILE A 15 -15.76 -2.17 -38.08
N ILE A 16 -16.84 -2.97 -38.16
CA ILE A 16 -17.27 -3.78 -37.02
C ILE A 16 -16.25 -4.89 -36.71
N ILE A 17 -15.67 -5.53 -37.71
CA ILE A 17 -14.64 -6.56 -37.53
C ILE A 17 -13.37 -5.97 -36.95
N LEU A 18 -12.94 -4.79 -37.42
CA LEU A 18 -11.79 -4.06 -36.87
C LEU A 18 -12.02 -3.62 -35.42
N SER A 19 -13.21 -3.15 -35.08
CA SER A 19 -13.55 -2.77 -33.70
C SER A 19 -13.59 -3.97 -32.75
N ILE A 20 -14.06 -5.15 -33.20
CA ILE A 20 -14.04 -6.39 -32.40
C ILE A 20 -12.60 -6.90 -32.21
N PHE A 21 -11.74 -6.73 -33.22
CA PHE A 21 -10.32 -7.12 -33.10
C PHE A 21 -9.54 -6.23 -32.14
N VAL A 22 -9.83 -4.93 -32.10
CA VAL A 22 -9.22 -3.99 -31.15
C VAL A 22 -9.68 -4.29 -29.71
N VAL A 23 -10.96 -4.63 -29.50
CA VAL A 23 -11.49 -4.97 -28.16
C VAL A 23 -10.99 -6.34 -27.67
N LYS A 24 -10.72 -7.31 -28.55
CA LYS A 24 -10.13 -8.61 -28.16
C LYS A 24 -8.62 -8.57 -27.93
N GLY A 25 -7.93 -7.54 -28.40
CA GLY A 25 -6.48 -7.37 -28.25
C GLY A 25 -6.03 -6.67 -26.96
N THR A 26 -6.96 -6.15 -26.16
CA THR A 26 -6.63 -5.33 -24.96
C THR A 26 -6.99 -5.99 -23.62
N ASN A 27 -7.34 -7.28 -23.59
CA ASN A 27 -7.28 -8.05 -22.34
C ASN A 27 -5.88 -8.62 -22.13
N LYS A 28 -4.86 -7.78 -22.23
CA LYS A 28 -3.62 -7.97 -21.52
C LYS A 28 -3.97 -7.60 -20.09
N GLU A 29 -4.09 -8.62 -19.21
CA GLU A 29 -3.90 -8.40 -17.78
C GLU A 29 -2.58 -7.65 -17.67
N GLU A 30 -2.66 -6.36 -17.50
CA GLU A 30 -1.57 -5.57 -16.96
C GLU A 30 -1.34 -6.14 -15.56
N LYS A 31 -0.44 -7.16 -15.46
CA LYS A 31 0.33 -7.32 -14.25
C LYS A 31 1.03 -5.97 -14.12
N THR A 32 0.41 -5.05 -13.41
CA THR A 32 1.09 -3.92 -12.83
C THR A 32 2.22 -4.52 -12.00
N ASN A 33 3.43 -4.50 -12.56
CA ASN A 33 4.64 -4.51 -11.77
C ASN A 33 4.55 -3.22 -10.95
N ALA A 34 3.79 -3.25 -9.86
CA ALA A 34 3.81 -2.23 -8.86
C ALA A 34 5.27 -2.15 -8.44
N SER A 35 5.93 -1.05 -8.79
CA SER A 35 7.32 -0.81 -8.42
C SER A 35 7.40 -0.98 -6.92
N LYS A 36 8.25 -1.90 -6.45
CA LYS A 36 8.45 -2.13 -5.03
C LYS A 36 8.90 -0.83 -4.36
N VAL A 37 8.45 -0.62 -3.14
CA VAL A 37 8.77 0.60 -2.37
C VAL A 37 10.16 0.48 -1.77
N SER A 38 11.01 1.47 -1.99
CA SER A 38 12.28 1.63 -1.29
C SER A 38 12.03 2.37 0.02
N LEU A 39 12.40 1.76 1.15
CA LEU A 39 12.18 2.34 2.47
C LEU A 39 13.29 3.34 2.82
N ALA A 40 12.93 4.45 3.46
CA ALA A 40 13.83 5.46 3.95
C ALA A 40 14.18 5.22 5.43
N GLY A 41 15.45 5.39 5.78
CA GLY A 41 15.97 5.32 7.15
C GLY A 41 16.88 4.12 7.40
N ASP A 42 17.42 4.07 8.63
CA ASP A 42 18.31 2.99 9.06
C ASP A 42 17.53 1.73 9.42
N ALA A 43 18.14 0.57 9.18
CA ALA A 43 17.53 -0.72 9.48
C ALA A 43 17.24 -0.91 10.97
N GLY A 44 16.10 -1.54 11.26
CA GLY A 44 15.64 -1.86 12.62
C GLY A 44 14.21 -1.40 12.87
N LEU A 45 13.73 -1.68 14.07
CA LEU A 45 12.44 -1.22 14.55
C LEU A 45 12.60 0.15 15.22
N VAL A 46 12.02 1.20 14.64
CA VAL A 46 12.26 2.59 15.03
C VAL A 46 10.96 3.25 15.47
N LYS A 47 10.92 3.75 16.72
CA LYS A 47 9.80 4.55 17.21
C LYS A 47 9.83 5.93 16.56
N VAL A 48 8.68 6.38 16.10
CA VAL A 48 8.48 7.71 15.50
C VAL A 48 7.26 8.40 16.11
N GLY A 49 7.32 9.73 16.21
CA GLY A 49 6.16 10.54 16.54
C GLY A 49 5.35 10.90 15.30
N TYR A 50 4.21 11.56 15.52
CA TYR A 50 3.38 12.05 14.41
C TYR A 50 4.14 13.04 13.50
N SER A 51 5.00 13.90 14.07
CA SER A 51 5.81 14.86 13.31
C SER A 51 6.75 14.18 12.31
N ASP A 52 7.40 13.08 12.70
CA ASP A 52 8.29 12.32 11.81
C ASP A 52 7.51 11.63 10.70
N TYR A 53 6.35 11.04 11.04
CA TYR A 53 5.43 10.45 10.08
C TYR A 53 4.96 11.47 9.04
N ASP A 54 4.50 12.63 9.48
CA ASP A 54 4.01 13.71 8.61
C ASP A 54 5.12 14.28 7.71
N THR A 55 6.33 14.42 8.26
CA THR A 55 7.51 14.83 7.50
C THR A 55 7.85 13.85 6.40
N SER A 56 7.85 12.55 6.69
CA SER A 56 8.11 11.50 5.68
C SER A 56 7.06 11.50 4.56
N ILE A 57 5.79 11.75 4.91
CA ILE A 57 4.72 11.91 3.91
C ILE A 57 4.99 13.10 3.00
N LYS A 58 5.32 14.26 3.57
CA LYS A 58 5.59 15.50 2.83
C LYS A 58 6.81 15.39 1.93
N ASN A 59 7.82 14.64 2.36
CA ASN A 59 9.02 14.37 1.58
C ASN A 59 8.82 13.31 0.48
N GLY A 60 7.68 12.63 0.43
CA GLY A 60 7.43 11.56 -0.54
C GLY A 60 8.21 10.28 -0.24
N GLU A 61 8.63 10.06 1.02
CA GLU A 61 9.45 8.90 1.41
C GLU A 61 8.64 7.61 1.41
N GLY A 62 9.31 6.50 1.04
CA GLY A 62 8.80 5.16 1.26
C GLY A 62 8.95 4.76 2.72
N GLN A 63 7.89 4.30 3.36
CA GLN A 63 7.92 3.85 4.75
C GLN A 63 7.03 2.64 4.99
N LEU A 64 7.52 1.72 5.83
CA LEU A 64 6.75 0.65 6.44
C LEU A 64 6.52 1.04 7.90
N ILE A 65 5.27 1.35 8.26
CA ILE A 65 4.93 1.86 9.58
C ILE A 65 3.84 1.02 10.23
N ILE A 66 4.03 0.70 11.51
CA ILE A 66 3.06 0.02 12.38
C ILE A 66 2.41 1.07 13.28
N ILE A 67 1.11 1.23 13.18
CA ILE A 67 0.31 2.03 14.11
C ILE A 67 -0.10 1.09 15.25
N GLU A 68 0.40 1.38 16.44
CA GLU A 68 0.18 0.56 17.63
C GLU A 68 -0.39 1.39 18.78
N ARG A 69 -0.74 0.76 19.88
CA ARG A 69 -1.19 1.44 21.11
C ARG A 69 -0.70 0.70 22.34
N THR A 70 -0.11 1.42 23.27
CA THR A 70 0.24 0.91 24.61
C THR A 70 -0.96 0.22 25.26
N GLY A 71 -0.75 -0.97 25.83
CA GLY A 71 -1.79 -1.81 26.45
C GLY A 71 -2.66 -2.60 25.46
N CYS A 72 -2.26 -2.65 24.20
CA CYS A 72 -2.92 -3.50 23.19
C CYS A 72 -2.26 -4.89 23.16
N THR A 73 -2.95 -5.91 23.62
CA THR A 73 -2.43 -7.29 23.70
C THR A 73 -1.91 -7.84 22.36
N TYR A 74 -2.54 -7.50 21.26
CA TYR A 74 -2.08 -7.92 19.92
C TYR A 74 -0.85 -7.14 19.47
N CYS A 75 -0.71 -5.88 19.88
CA CYS A 75 0.49 -5.09 19.61
C CYS A 75 1.69 -5.66 20.37
N GLU A 76 1.54 -5.99 21.66
CA GLU A 76 2.59 -6.62 22.47
C GLU A 76 3.13 -7.92 21.86
N LYS A 77 2.28 -8.69 21.19
CA LYS A 77 2.67 -9.91 20.47
C LYS A 77 3.33 -9.60 19.12
N TYR A 78 2.90 -8.53 18.45
CA TYR A 78 3.34 -8.20 17.10
C TYR A 78 4.68 -7.49 17.04
N MET A 79 4.96 -6.60 18.00
CA MET A 79 6.18 -5.78 17.98
C MET A 79 7.47 -6.61 18.02
N PRO A 80 7.60 -7.70 18.82
CA PRO A 80 8.79 -8.57 18.76
C PRO A 80 9.00 -9.23 17.39
N ILE A 81 7.92 -9.62 16.72
CA ILE A 81 7.97 -10.19 15.36
C ILE A 81 8.48 -9.13 14.36
N ALA A 82 7.96 -7.91 14.46
CA ALA A 82 8.37 -6.81 13.60
C ALA A 82 9.85 -6.46 13.81
N GLU A 83 10.34 -6.47 15.04
CA GLU A 83 11.75 -6.24 15.37
C GLU A 83 12.66 -7.31 14.79
N GLU A 84 12.27 -8.59 14.93
CA GLU A 84 13.00 -9.72 14.36
C GLU A 84 13.08 -9.61 12.83
N VAL A 85 11.96 -9.35 12.17
CA VAL A 85 11.88 -9.21 10.70
C VAL A 85 12.68 -8.00 10.20
N ALA A 86 12.62 -6.86 10.90
CA ALA A 86 13.41 -5.67 10.57
C ALA A 86 14.92 -5.96 10.57
N LYS A 87 15.40 -6.71 11.59
CA LYS A 87 16.79 -7.14 11.71
C LYS A 87 17.18 -8.16 10.63
N GLU A 88 16.36 -9.20 10.41
CA GLU A 88 16.65 -10.25 9.44
C GLU A 88 16.71 -9.73 8.00
N LYS A 89 15.80 -8.85 7.64
CA LYS A 89 15.73 -8.26 6.30
C LYS A 89 16.60 -7.02 6.13
N ASN A 90 17.23 -6.54 7.20
CA ASN A 90 18.03 -5.31 7.24
C ASN A 90 17.27 -4.10 6.66
N ILE A 91 16.03 -3.90 7.11
CA ILE A 91 15.15 -2.81 6.68
C ILE A 91 14.66 -1.96 7.85
N PRO A 92 14.31 -0.68 7.63
CA PRO A 92 13.60 0.11 8.62
C PRO A 92 12.13 -0.33 8.69
N ILE A 93 11.66 -0.67 9.88
CA ILE A 93 10.25 -0.73 10.23
C ILE A 93 10.00 0.34 11.28
N ARG A 94 9.17 1.32 10.96
CA ARG A 94 8.78 2.38 11.90
C ARG A 94 7.57 1.93 12.71
N TYR A 95 7.41 2.46 13.92
CA TYR A 95 6.15 2.30 14.66
C TYR A 95 5.77 3.59 15.38
N MET A 96 4.47 3.82 15.52
CA MET A 96 3.89 4.95 16.22
C MET A 96 2.88 4.46 17.25
N ASP A 97 3.08 4.87 18.51
CA ASP A 97 2.12 4.62 19.58
C ASP A 97 1.08 5.76 19.63
N ILE A 98 -0.15 5.43 19.27
CA ILE A 98 -1.25 6.41 19.29
C ILE A 98 -1.69 6.81 20.70
N ALA A 99 -1.23 6.16 21.74
CA ALA A 99 -1.45 6.61 23.13
C ALA A 99 -0.54 7.78 23.51
N GLU A 100 0.51 8.05 22.73
CA GLU A 100 1.50 9.12 22.99
C GLU A 100 1.32 10.36 22.08
N ILE A 101 0.37 10.34 21.15
CA ILE A 101 0.06 11.48 20.28
C ILE A 101 -1.19 12.22 20.79
N SER A 102 -1.29 13.50 20.47
CA SER A 102 -2.45 14.31 20.82
C SER A 102 -3.72 13.94 20.02
N GLU A 103 -4.89 14.36 20.49
CA GLU A 103 -6.15 14.18 19.79
C GLU A 103 -6.15 14.85 18.40
N ASP A 104 -5.51 16.01 18.27
CA ASP A 104 -5.37 16.72 17.00
C ASP A 104 -4.48 15.94 16.01
N GLU A 105 -3.39 15.35 16.49
CA GLU A 105 -2.50 14.49 15.70
C GLU A 105 -3.19 13.20 15.30
N LEU A 106 -3.97 12.57 16.19
CA LEU A 106 -4.77 11.39 15.88
C LEU A 106 -5.83 11.71 14.81
N THR A 107 -6.49 12.85 14.92
CA THR A 107 -7.44 13.33 13.90
C THR A 107 -6.72 13.54 12.57
N SER A 108 -5.56 14.17 12.59
CA SER A 108 -4.74 14.40 11.40
C SER A 108 -4.26 13.09 10.77
N LEU A 109 -3.82 12.11 11.57
CA LEU A 109 -3.45 10.76 11.13
C LEU A 109 -4.61 10.09 10.39
N THR A 110 -5.80 10.07 10.97
CA THR A 110 -6.98 9.40 10.40
C THR A 110 -7.52 10.09 9.15
N THR A 111 -7.22 11.36 8.95
CA THR A 111 -7.59 12.12 7.75
C THR A 111 -6.48 12.21 6.69
N SER A 112 -5.24 11.81 7.00
CA SER A 112 -4.07 12.01 6.14
C SER A 112 -3.98 11.04 4.97
N ASN A 113 -4.50 9.84 5.08
CA ASN A 113 -4.34 8.84 4.04
C ASN A 113 -5.62 8.08 3.70
N SER A 114 -5.56 7.36 2.56
CA SER A 114 -6.72 6.65 2.02
C SER A 114 -7.14 5.43 2.83
N TYR A 115 -6.24 4.83 3.60
CA TYR A 115 -6.55 3.66 4.42
C TYR A 115 -7.56 4.02 5.50
N PHE A 116 -7.27 5.02 6.33
CA PHE A 116 -8.13 5.43 7.43
C PHE A 116 -9.47 5.99 6.95
N LYS A 117 -9.47 6.71 5.81
CA LYS A 117 -10.72 7.20 5.19
C LYS A 117 -11.67 6.08 4.77
N LYS A 118 -11.12 4.92 4.38
CA LYS A 118 -11.91 3.76 3.95
C LYS A 118 -12.25 2.80 5.08
N ASN A 119 -11.43 2.77 6.13
CA ASN A 119 -11.54 1.85 7.25
C ASN A 119 -11.80 2.64 8.53
N THR A 120 -13.00 3.16 8.68
CA THR A 120 -13.40 4.00 9.84
C THR A 120 -13.38 3.25 11.17
N GLU A 121 -13.47 1.91 11.14
CA GLU A 121 -13.39 1.02 12.31
C GLU A 121 -12.02 0.32 12.42
N TRP A 122 -10.97 1.01 11.98
CA TRP A 122 -9.60 0.47 12.10
C TRP A 122 -9.19 0.26 13.57
N GLY A 123 -8.24 -0.64 13.78
CA GLY A 123 -7.72 -0.96 15.11
C GLY A 123 -6.21 -1.13 15.10
N THR A 124 -5.65 -1.41 16.27
CA THR A 124 -4.23 -1.66 16.46
C THR A 124 -3.93 -3.14 16.72
N PRO A 125 -2.80 -3.67 16.20
CA PRO A 125 -1.87 -3.00 15.29
C PRO A 125 -2.43 -2.83 13.88
N THR A 126 -2.02 -1.80 13.16
CA THR A 126 -2.24 -1.64 11.71
C THR A 126 -0.90 -1.36 11.06
N THR A 127 -0.51 -2.16 10.07
CA THR A 127 0.72 -1.98 9.30
C THR A 127 0.39 -1.35 7.95
N LEU A 128 1.06 -0.25 7.63
CA LEU A 128 0.91 0.46 6.35
C LEU A 128 2.25 0.48 5.62
N LEU A 129 2.25 0.08 4.35
CA LEU A 129 3.33 0.39 3.42
C LEU A 129 2.93 1.61 2.61
N MET A 130 3.73 2.64 2.67
CA MET A 130 3.43 3.94 2.07
C MET A 130 4.55 4.41 1.16
N ASN A 131 4.18 5.22 0.18
CA ASN A 131 5.10 6.03 -0.62
C ASN A 131 4.55 7.47 -0.63
N GLY A 132 5.16 8.34 0.18
CA GLY A 132 4.57 9.61 0.54
C GLY A 132 3.18 9.42 1.18
N SER A 133 2.17 10.11 0.70
CA SER A 133 0.78 9.99 1.17
C SER A 133 0.01 8.78 0.62
N ASN A 134 0.59 8.05 -0.34
CA ASN A 134 -0.08 6.91 -0.97
C ASN A 134 0.14 5.64 -0.15
N VAL A 135 -0.93 5.01 0.31
CA VAL A 135 -0.90 3.66 0.87
C VAL A 135 -0.85 2.65 -0.27
N ILE A 136 0.24 1.92 -0.35
CA ILE A 136 0.50 0.91 -1.39
C ILE A 136 -0.16 -0.42 -1.02
N ASP A 137 0.03 -0.85 0.25
CA ASP A 137 -0.57 -2.07 0.77
C ASP A 137 -0.69 -1.96 2.30
N SER A 138 -1.49 -2.81 2.95
CA SER A 138 -1.72 -2.74 4.40
C SER A 138 -2.03 -4.10 5.01
N ILE A 139 -1.71 -4.26 6.31
CA ILE A 139 -2.14 -5.36 7.16
C ILE A 139 -2.99 -4.77 8.28
N SER A 140 -4.20 -5.28 8.45
CA SER A 140 -5.08 -4.94 9.58
C SER A 140 -4.95 -6.01 10.66
N GLY A 141 -4.56 -5.60 11.87
CA GLY A 141 -4.38 -6.49 13.01
C GLY A 141 -3.04 -7.23 13.04
N TYR A 142 -2.94 -8.13 14.02
CA TYR A 142 -1.80 -9.02 14.22
C TYR A 142 -1.68 -10.06 13.10
N VAL A 143 -0.44 -10.30 12.67
CA VAL A 143 -0.10 -11.45 11.81
C VAL A 143 1.16 -12.15 12.32
N GLU A 144 1.30 -13.43 11.98
CA GLU A 144 2.51 -14.21 12.24
C GLU A 144 3.67 -13.75 11.35
N LYS A 145 4.90 -14.08 11.77
CA LYS A 145 6.15 -13.70 11.09
C LYS A 145 6.15 -14.00 9.59
N ASP A 146 5.69 -15.18 9.21
CA ASP A 146 5.68 -15.60 7.79
C ASP A 146 4.80 -14.69 6.94
N LYS A 147 3.68 -14.21 7.48
CA LYS A 147 2.79 -13.30 6.77
C LYS A 147 3.38 -11.89 6.64
N LEU A 148 4.08 -11.42 7.67
CA LEU A 148 4.79 -10.14 7.58
C LEU A 148 5.94 -10.23 6.56
N ASN A 149 6.68 -11.35 6.55
CA ASN A 149 7.72 -11.61 5.56
C ASN A 149 7.17 -11.63 4.14
N GLU A 150 6.07 -12.34 3.89
CA GLU A 150 5.40 -12.42 2.59
C GLU A 150 4.95 -11.03 2.10
N PHE A 151 4.38 -10.22 3.02
CA PHE A 151 3.97 -8.85 2.73
C PHE A 151 5.15 -7.97 2.30
N ILE A 152 6.27 -8.04 3.03
CA ILE A 152 7.48 -7.27 2.74
C ILE A 152 8.11 -7.73 1.43
N ASP A 153 8.29 -9.04 1.23
CA ASP A 153 8.93 -9.59 0.04
C ASP A 153 8.17 -9.27 -1.26
N LYS A 154 6.85 -9.18 -1.15
CA LYS A 154 5.98 -8.77 -2.26
C LYS A 154 6.16 -7.30 -2.64
N ASN A 155 6.28 -6.42 -1.65
CA ASN A 155 6.00 -5.00 -1.81
C ASN A 155 7.22 -4.09 -1.62
N VAL A 156 8.27 -4.55 -0.91
CA VAL A 156 9.43 -3.74 -0.53
C VAL A 156 10.64 -4.10 -1.38
N ASN A 157 11.40 -3.09 -1.81
CA ASN A 157 12.69 -3.27 -2.44
C ASN A 157 13.73 -3.55 -1.34
N LEU A 158 14.32 -4.74 -1.35
CA LEU A 158 15.28 -5.17 -0.33
C LEU A 158 16.75 -4.90 -0.70
N GLY A 159 17.00 -4.16 -1.80
CA GLY A 159 18.36 -3.82 -2.25
C GLY A 159 18.96 -4.84 -3.20
#